data_622a072381bcd086e1bffaf40844930f
#
_entry.id   622a072381bcd086e1bffaf40844930f
#
_cell.length_a   1.000
_cell.length_b   1.000
_cell.length_c   1.000
_cell.angle_alpha   90.00
_cell.angle_beta   90.00
_cell.angle_gamma   90.00
#
_symmetry.space_group_name_H-M   'P 1'
#
loop_
_entity.id
_entity.type
_entity.pdbx_description
1 polymer ?
#
loop_
_entity_poly.entity_id
_entity_poly.type
_entity_poly.pdbx_seq_one_letter_code
_entity_poly.pdbx_strand_id
1 'polypeptide(L)'
;MNYPNFVKIIDVGARDGLQNEKQTVPSDVKIELINGLIDAGVRKLEATSFVSPKWVPQMADNDAVLDGISKRDDVVYSVLTPNMKGFDAALAHRDQFANYEVVIFGSASEAFSQKNINCSIAESIERFAPVADAAKAQ
;
A
#
# COMPACT_ATOMS: atom_id res chain seq x y z
N MET A 1 8.47 -17.27 27.89
CA MET A 1 8.23 -16.91 26.47
C MET A 1 9.48 -16.19 25.96
N ASN A 2 10.05 -16.65 24.86
CA ASN A 2 11.16 -15.94 24.22
C ASN A 2 10.59 -15.01 23.16
N TYR A 3 10.62 -13.71 23.42
CA TYR A 3 10.27 -12.70 22.43
C TYR A 3 11.46 -12.45 21.49
N PRO A 4 11.23 -12.09 20.24
CA PRO A 4 12.31 -11.70 19.33
C PRO A 4 13.01 -10.43 19.84
N ASN A 5 14.33 -10.35 19.64
CA ASN A 5 15.09 -9.15 20.01
C ASN A 5 14.84 -7.94 19.09
N PHE A 6 14.21 -8.17 17.95
CA PHE A 6 13.89 -7.15 16.96
C PHE A 6 12.58 -7.47 16.27
N VAL A 7 11.76 -6.43 16.03
CA VAL A 7 10.55 -6.47 15.19
C VAL A 7 10.61 -5.34 14.18
N LYS A 8 10.24 -5.65 12.93
CA LYS A 8 10.10 -4.65 11.88
C LYS A 8 8.73 -4.01 11.99
N ILE A 9 8.69 -2.70 12.13
CA ILE A 9 7.44 -1.92 12.13
C ILE A 9 7.16 -1.46 10.70
N ILE A 10 5.90 -1.61 10.27
CA ILE A 10 5.39 -1.07 9.01
C ILE A 10 4.26 -0.13 9.38
N ASP A 11 4.39 1.15 9.05
CA ASP A 11 3.32 2.12 9.23
C ASP A 11 2.30 2.02 8.08
N VAL A 12 1.03 1.93 8.41
CA VAL A 12 -0.07 1.85 7.43
C VAL A 12 -1.05 3.03 7.57
N GLY A 13 -0.69 4.03 8.37
CA GLY A 13 -1.53 5.18 8.68
C GLY A 13 -1.92 5.97 7.44
N ALA A 14 -0.96 6.24 6.56
CA ALA A 14 -1.17 7.00 5.34
C ALA A 14 -2.05 6.25 4.30
N ARG A 15 -2.10 4.92 4.33
CA ARG A 15 -2.96 4.12 3.45
C ARG A 15 -4.20 3.63 4.20
N ASP A 16 -4.06 2.66 5.08
CA ASP A 16 -5.20 1.99 5.73
C ASP A 16 -5.93 2.93 6.71
N GLY A 17 -5.17 3.72 7.47
CA GLY A 17 -5.73 4.71 8.38
C GLY A 17 -6.57 5.74 7.62
N LEU A 18 -6.00 6.41 6.65
CA LEU A 18 -6.68 7.45 5.88
C LEU A 18 -7.82 6.89 5.02
N GLN A 19 -7.72 5.65 4.55
CA GLN A 19 -8.79 5.02 3.77
C GLN A 19 -10.13 4.99 4.51
N ASN A 20 -10.10 4.96 5.85
CA ASN A 20 -11.29 4.91 6.70
C ASN A 20 -11.82 6.30 7.07
N GLU A 21 -11.12 7.37 6.72
CA GLU A 21 -11.57 8.73 6.99
C GLU A 21 -12.78 9.10 6.12
N LYS A 22 -13.79 9.71 6.75
CA LYS A 22 -15.03 10.12 6.08
C LYS A 22 -14.84 11.33 5.16
N GLN A 23 -13.92 12.21 5.54
CA GLN A 23 -13.59 13.39 4.75
C GLN A 23 -12.41 13.09 3.83
N THR A 24 -12.49 13.55 2.60
CA THR A 24 -11.35 13.45 1.68
C THR A 24 -10.21 14.31 2.21
N VAL A 25 -9.07 13.67 2.45
CA VAL A 25 -7.85 14.33 2.87
C VAL A 25 -7.10 14.80 1.62
N PRO A 26 -6.75 16.09 1.50
CA PRO A 26 -6.00 16.61 0.37
C PRO A 26 -4.62 15.95 0.21
N SER A 27 -4.14 15.89 -1.03
CA SER A 27 -2.86 15.24 -1.35
C SER A 27 -1.65 15.88 -0.64
N ASP A 28 -1.64 17.20 -0.51
CA ASP A 28 -0.61 17.94 0.21
C ASP A 28 -0.55 17.55 1.71
N VAL A 29 -1.69 17.35 2.34
CA VAL A 29 -1.76 16.88 3.74
C VAL A 29 -1.27 15.44 3.86
N LYS A 30 -1.59 14.57 2.89
CA LYS A 30 -1.07 13.19 2.86
C LYS A 30 0.46 13.17 2.70
N ILE A 31 0.98 14.01 1.81
CA ILE A 31 2.41 14.17 1.58
C ILE A 31 3.11 14.67 2.86
N GLU A 32 2.54 15.67 3.53
CA GLU A 32 3.06 16.18 4.80
C GLU A 32 3.08 15.09 5.88
N LEU A 33 2.00 14.32 6.01
CA LEU A 33 1.91 13.19 6.95
C LEU A 33 3.02 12.16 6.68
N ILE A 34 3.18 11.72 5.43
CA ILE A 34 4.18 10.72 5.05
C ILE A 34 5.59 11.24 5.34
N ASN A 35 5.89 12.46 4.94
CA ASN A 35 7.20 13.09 5.19
C ASN A 35 7.47 13.23 6.70
N GLY A 36 6.47 13.64 7.48
CA GLY A 36 6.57 13.72 8.93
C GLY A 36 6.83 12.36 9.59
N LEU A 37 6.20 11.29 9.12
CA LEU A 37 6.46 9.93 9.60
C LEU A 37 7.90 9.50 9.30
N ILE A 38 8.40 9.79 8.10
CA ILE A 38 9.77 9.50 7.69
C ILE A 38 10.76 10.27 8.57
N ASP A 39 10.52 11.54 8.82
CA ASP A 39 11.36 12.39 9.66
C ASP A 39 11.33 11.96 11.14
N ALA A 40 10.19 11.43 11.60
CA ALA A 40 10.05 10.82 12.92
C ALA A 40 10.76 9.46 13.06
N GLY A 41 11.31 8.92 11.98
CA GLY A 41 12.09 7.68 12.02
C GLY A 41 11.40 6.44 11.48
N VAL A 42 10.22 6.55 10.86
CA VAL A 42 9.59 5.44 10.14
C VAL A 42 10.46 5.06 8.94
N ARG A 43 10.76 3.76 8.78
CA ARG A 43 11.63 3.23 7.72
C ARG A 43 10.93 2.26 6.78
N LYS A 44 9.68 1.93 7.05
CA LYS A 44 8.79 1.22 6.13
C LYS A 44 7.36 1.70 6.33
N LEU A 45 6.71 2.09 5.25
CA LEU A 45 5.32 2.56 5.28
C LEU A 45 4.55 2.17 4.02
N GLU A 46 3.23 2.03 4.14
CA GLU A 46 2.33 1.98 3.00
C GLU A 46 1.91 3.40 2.64
N ALA A 47 2.45 3.91 1.52
CA ALA A 47 2.26 5.30 1.11
C ALA A 47 0.87 5.56 0.52
N THR A 48 0.34 4.63 -0.26
CA THR A 48 -0.94 4.77 -0.95
C THR A 48 -1.46 3.43 -1.48
N SER A 49 -2.51 3.46 -2.29
CA SER A 49 -3.13 2.28 -2.88
C SER A 49 -3.56 2.55 -4.33
N PHE A 50 -3.38 1.55 -5.19
CA PHE A 50 -3.85 1.52 -6.57
C PHE A 50 -5.19 0.76 -6.71
N VAL A 51 -6.07 0.94 -5.74
CA VAL A 51 -7.46 0.47 -5.81
C VAL A 51 -8.28 1.36 -6.74
N SER A 52 -9.40 0.84 -7.22
CA SER A 52 -10.30 1.63 -8.06
C SER A 52 -10.81 2.87 -7.31
N PRO A 53 -10.66 4.09 -7.86
CA PRO A 53 -11.20 5.32 -7.27
C PRO A 53 -12.71 5.31 -7.05
N LYS A 54 -13.43 4.46 -7.79
CA LYS A 54 -14.88 4.27 -7.62
C LYS A 54 -15.22 3.61 -6.29
N TRP A 55 -14.34 2.74 -5.79
CA TRP A 55 -14.51 2.02 -4.54
C TRP A 55 -13.87 2.75 -3.36
N VAL A 56 -12.72 3.38 -3.59
CA VAL A 56 -11.96 4.09 -2.56
C VAL A 56 -11.54 5.46 -3.11
N PRO A 57 -12.46 6.44 -3.13
CA PRO A 57 -12.14 7.80 -3.62
C PRO A 57 -11.00 8.47 -2.87
N GLN A 58 -10.83 8.15 -1.58
CA GLN A 58 -9.77 8.66 -0.73
C GLN A 58 -8.35 8.37 -1.28
N MET A 59 -8.17 7.31 -2.08
CA MET A 59 -6.89 6.90 -2.66
C MET A 59 -6.77 7.25 -4.15
N ALA A 60 -7.66 8.12 -4.67
CA ALA A 60 -7.68 8.47 -6.10
C ALA A 60 -6.48 9.32 -6.54
N ASP A 61 -5.78 9.93 -5.60
CA ASP A 61 -4.66 10.86 -5.78
C ASP A 61 -3.29 10.16 -5.60
N ASN A 62 -3.23 8.86 -5.79
CA ASN A 62 -2.04 8.04 -5.56
C ASN A 62 -0.80 8.55 -6.32
N ASP A 63 -0.94 8.95 -7.59
CA ASP A 63 0.15 9.49 -8.40
C ASP A 63 0.70 10.79 -7.77
N ALA A 64 -0.17 11.73 -7.42
CA ALA A 64 0.22 13.00 -6.82
C ALA A 64 0.93 12.80 -5.47
N VAL A 65 0.46 11.84 -4.66
CA VAL A 65 1.09 11.50 -3.38
C VAL A 65 2.49 10.93 -3.62
N LEU A 66 2.63 9.93 -4.50
CA LEU A 66 3.94 9.31 -4.79
C LEU A 66 4.92 10.31 -5.40
N ASP A 67 4.46 11.21 -6.27
CA ASP A 67 5.33 12.22 -6.88
C ASP A 67 5.79 13.25 -5.84
N GLY A 68 4.95 13.60 -4.86
CA GLY A 68 5.20 14.66 -3.89
C GLY A 68 5.97 14.27 -2.64
N ILE A 69 6.00 12.98 -2.25
CA ILE A 69 6.71 12.55 -1.04
C ILE A 69 8.23 12.55 -1.22
N SER A 70 8.95 12.69 -0.12
CA SER A 70 10.41 12.58 -0.07
C SER A 70 10.85 11.15 -0.44
N LYS A 71 11.87 11.03 -1.30
CA LYS A 71 12.46 9.75 -1.72
C LYS A 71 13.77 9.55 -1.00
N ARG A 72 13.81 8.64 -0.03
CA ARG A 72 14.99 8.35 0.78
C ARG A 72 15.42 6.89 0.57
N ASP A 73 16.72 6.67 0.43
CA ASP A 73 17.28 5.33 0.18
C ASP A 73 17.19 4.40 1.39
N ASP A 74 17.01 4.95 2.60
CA ASP A 74 16.86 4.20 3.85
C ASP A 74 15.39 3.90 4.20
N VAL A 75 14.45 4.24 3.33
CA VAL A 75 13.01 4.03 3.52
C VAL A 75 12.46 3.07 2.47
N VAL A 76 11.64 2.13 2.90
CA VAL A 76 10.88 1.24 2.03
C VAL A 76 9.47 1.81 1.85
N TYR A 77 9.14 2.14 0.62
CA TYR A 77 7.81 2.62 0.22
C TYR A 77 7.01 1.46 -0.35
N SER A 78 5.89 1.15 0.25
CA SER A 78 4.99 0.12 -0.26
C SER A 78 3.66 0.72 -0.69
N VAL A 79 3.03 0.09 -1.68
CA VAL A 79 1.74 0.49 -2.22
C VAL A 79 0.84 -0.73 -2.39
N LEU A 80 -0.43 -0.58 -2.03
CA LEU A 80 -1.40 -1.66 -2.18
C LEU A 80 -1.83 -1.80 -3.64
N THR A 81 -1.70 -3.02 -4.19
CA THR A 81 -2.10 -3.35 -5.56
C THR A 81 -3.08 -4.52 -5.56
N PRO A 82 -4.38 -4.26 -5.75
CA PRO A 82 -5.42 -5.29 -5.60
C PRO A 82 -5.54 -6.23 -6.82
N ASN A 83 -4.89 -5.91 -7.94
CA ASN A 83 -4.95 -6.67 -9.18
C ASN A 83 -3.84 -6.20 -10.16
N MET A 84 -3.74 -6.86 -11.31
CA MET A 84 -2.74 -6.53 -12.33
C MET A 84 -2.84 -5.08 -12.83
N LYS A 85 -4.05 -4.54 -13.02
CA LYS A 85 -4.22 -3.14 -13.42
C LYS A 85 -3.64 -2.16 -12.40
N GLY A 86 -3.85 -2.43 -11.11
CA GLY A 86 -3.22 -1.65 -10.03
C GLY A 86 -1.71 -1.82 -9.99
N PHE A 87 -1.24 -3.04 -10.26
CA PHE A 87 0.19 -3.34 -10.34
C PHE A 87 0.87 -2.57 -11.49
N ASP A 88 0.30 -2.60 -12.70
CA ASP A 88 0.85 -1.89 -13.85
C ASP A 88 0.94 -0.37 -13.61
N ALA A 89 -0.09 0.20 -12.98
CA ALA A 89 -0.07 1.61 -12.59
C ALA A 89 1.00 1.90 -11.51
N ALA A 90 1.13 1.05 -10.49
CA ALA A 90 2.15 1.17 -9.46
C ALA A 90 3.57 1.07 -10.03
N LEU A 91 3.78 0.20 -11.02
CA LEU A 91 5.08 -0.01 -11.66
C LEU A 91 5.62 1.24 -12.34
N ALA A 92 4.75 2.13 -12.82
CA ALA A 92 5.14 3.42 -13.42
C ALA A 92 5.94 4.32 -12.46
N HIS A 93 5.81 4.11 -11.15
CA HIS A 93 6.53 4.87 -10.12
C HIS A 93 7.78 4.16 -9.60
N ARG A 94 8.05 2.92 -10.04
CA ARG A 94 9.14 2.06 -9.51
C ARG A 94 10.48 2.77 -9.47
N ASP A 95 10.85 3.45 -10.55
CA ASP A 95 12.17 4.07 -10.74
C ASP A 95 12.35 5.36 -9.93
N GLN A 96 11.30 5.86 -9.29
CA GLN A 96 11.39 7.02 -8.40
C GLN A 96 11.98 6.66 -7.01
N PHE A 97 12.01 5.37 -6.65
CA PHE A 97 12.34 4.91 -5.30
C PHE A 97 13.47 3.86 -5.31
N ALA A 98 14.43 3.99 -4.41
CA ALA A 98 15.46 2.98 -4.21
C ALA A 98 14.90 1.66 -3.65
N ASN A 99 13.89 1.77 -2.76
CA ASN A 99 13.21 0.62 -2.17
C ASN A 99 11.69 0.78 -2.34
N TYR A 100 11.13 0.10 -3.34
CA TYR A 100 9.71 0.13 -3.66
C TYR A 100 9.12 -1.28 -3.61
N GLU A 101 8.00 -1.44 -2.90
CA GLU A 101 7.33 -2.73 -2.76
C GLU A 101 5.85 -2.61 -3.13
N VAL A 102 5.31 -3.64 -3.75
CA VAL A 102 3.86 -3.80 -3.89
C VAL A 102 3.34 -4.70 -2.79
N VAL A 103 2.14 -4.39 -2.31
CA VAL A 103 1.45 -5.14 -1.27
C VAL A 103 0.18 -5.75 -1.87
N ILE A 104 -0.01 -7.03 -1.62
CA ILE A 104 -1.29 -7.72 -1.77
C ILE A 104 -1.83 -8.03 -0.38
N PHE A 105 -3.12 -8.27 -0.26
CA PHE A 105 -3.73 -8.55 1.03
C PHE A 105 -4.57 -9.82 0.99
N GLY A 106 -4.84 -10.38 2.16
CA GLY A 106 -5.69 -11.54 2.30
C GLY A 106 -6.49 -11.49 3.60
N SER A 107 -7.42 -12.41 3.74
CA SER A 107 -8.23 -12.57 4.95
C SER A 107 -7.97 -13.95 5.55
N ALA A 108 -8.01 -14.05 6.87
CA ALA A 108 -7.99 -15.31 7.60
C ALA A 108 -9.41 -15.88 7.83
N SER A 109 -10.46 -15.18 7.39
CA SER A 109 -11.86 -15.55 7.58
C SER A 109 -12.60 -15.52 6.25
N GLU A 110 -13.28 -16.61 5.88
CA GLU A 110 -14.10 -16.69 4.67
C GLU A 110 -15.20 -15.63 4.65
N ALA A 111 -15.87 -15.42 5.78
CA ALA A 111 -16.93 -14.41 5.88
C ALA A 111 -16.40 -12.99 5.62
N PHE A 112 -15.22 -12.67 6.14
CA PHE A 112 -14.59 -11.38 5.88
C PHE A 112 -14.09 -11.26 4.45
N SER A 113 -13.52 -12.32 3.87
CA SER A 113 -13.09 -12.35 2.47
C SER A 113 -14.27 -12.06 1.54
N GLN A 114 -15.38 -12.78 1.71
CA GLN A 114 -16.60 -12.54 0.93
C GLN A 114 -17.13 -11.11 1.07
N LYS A 115 -17.15 -10.57 2.28
CA LYS A 115 -17.64 -9.21 2.54
C LYS A 115 -16.72 -8.14 1.95
N ASN A 116 -15.39 -8.32 2.03
CA ASN A 116 -14.40 -7.31 1.70
C ASN A 116 -14.00 -7.30 0.23
N ILE A 117 -13.81 -8.47 -0.37
CA ILE A 117 -13.32 -8.64 -1.75
C ILE A 117 -14.20 -9.52 -2.64
N ASN A 118 -15.37 -9.90 -2.14
CA ASN A 118 -16.38 -10.70 -2.84
C ASN A 118 -15.80 -11.98 -3.49
N CYS A 119 -15.00 -12.71 -2.73
CA CYS A 119 -14.49 -14.02 -3.11
C CYS A 119 -14.05 -14.83 -1.88
N SER A 120 -13.85 -16.13 -2.05
CA SER A 120 -13.27 -17.01 -1.04
C SER A 120 -11.78 -16.69 -0.82
N ILE A 121 -11.20 -17.19 0.27
CA ILE A 121 -9.77 -17.09 0.52
C ILE A 121 -8.98 -17.78 -0.61
N ALA A 122 -9.41 -18.97 -1.05
CA ALA A 122 -8.76 -19.70 -2.14
C ALA A 122 -8.77 -18.89 -3.44
N GLU A 123 -9.92 -18.37 -3.85
CA GLU A 123 -10.03 -17.50 -5.03
C GLU A 123 -9.19 -16.22 -4.90
N SER A 124 -9.06 -15.67 -3.70
CA SER A 124 -8.22 -14.48 -3.49
C SER A 124 -6.74 -14.78 -3.76
N ILE A 125 -6.26 -15.93 -3.34
CA ILE A 125 -4.89 -16.37 -3.60
C ILE A 125 -4.65 -16.53 -5.11
N GLU A 126 -5.59 -17.14 -5.84
CA GLU A 126 -5.50 -17.29 -7.30
C GLU A 126 -5.51 -15.92 -8.01
N ARG A 127 -6.32 -14.97 -7.55
CA ARG A 127 -6.38 -13.60 -8.10
C ARG A 127 -5.08 -12.82 -7.88
N PHE A 128 -4.41 -13.02 -6.75
CA PHE A 128 -3.18 -12.29 -6.40
C PHE A 128 -1.90 -12.97 -6.91
N ALA A 129 -1.93 -14.25 -7.26
CA ALA A 129 -0.77 -14.96 -7.78
C ALA A 129 -0.10 -14.24 -8.97
N PRO A 130 -0.85 -13.78 -10.01
CA PRO A 130 -0.25 -13.05 -11.13
C PRO A 130 0.47 -11.77 -10.72
N VAL A 131 -0.05 -11.04 -9.73
CA VAL A 131 0.60 -9.82 -9.20
C VAL A 131 1.91 -10.18 -8.51
N ALA A 132 1.90 -11.23 -7.67
CA ALA A 132 3.09 -11.68 -6.96
C ALA A 132 4.17 -12.19 -7.92
N ASP A 133 3.78 -12.91 -8.98
CA ASP A 133 4.71 -13.41 -9.99
C ASP A 133 5.29 -12.29 -10.84
N ALA A 134 4.48 -11.33 -11.27
CA ALA A 134 4.94 -10.15 -11.98
C ALA A 134 5.91 -9.30 -11.14
N ALA A 135 5.62 -9.12 -9.84
CA ALA A 135 6.47 -8.36 -8.94
C ALA A 135 7.84 -9.02 -8.71
N LYS A 136 7.90 -10.37 -8.67
CA LYS A 136 9.17 -11.09 -8.55
C LYS A 136 10.05 -11.02 -9.79
N ALA A 137 9.46 -10.72 -10.95
CA ALA A 137 10.17 -10.62 -12.23
C ALA A 137 10.79 -9.23 -12.46
N GLN A 138 10.51 -8.25 -11.59
CA GLN A 138 11.06 -6.88 -11.62
C GLN A 138 12.23 -6.72 -10.67
#